data_6541ba01889b4b527d0199d7dab289c6
#
_entry.id   6541ba01889b4b527d0199d7dab289c6
#
_cell.length_a   1.000
_cell.length_b   1.000
_cell.length_c   1.000
_cell.angle_alpha   90.00
_cell.angle_beta   90.00
_cell.angle_gamma   90.00
#
_symmetry.space_group_name_H-M   'P 1'
#
loop_
_entity.id
_entity.type
_entity.pdbx_description
1 polymer ?
#
loop_
_entity_poly.entity_id
_entity_poly.type
_entity_poly.pdbx_seq_one_letter_code
_entity_poly.pdbx_strand_id
1 'polypeptide(L)'
;MSGRALTALLAAAALTGCSQALKLHSKWPAPPATATARPVPAAPKTPWLEVDAPSDGASLSAVVPLVEVHGRAGVGAHGPQDVVLALDSSGSVFMDSGIDLDGDGITGKMRCKIEFGSCPITNLKIWTTDFDDILIKVEIDAAQHLVAQLDPNSTRMGMVKFGRDAWVELPVGPLPRLSQELADFDFELAPGTDIVGALHVSLDALEAAPPLDGPPPQRSILLLTDGEVTIPELDNKAQADYLSGFLVRARAASTRVFAFQVGPQGPFATAFMAKLASGTGGSHVQMKTASDIAVELQLVRLTGLADVELRNATTGAAGRAVRVFPNGSFDGYAPLAEGDNDLAVTATLDDGRRLVSHARVHYASPPHPTAEELAEAAKLAAALKERTVSTDLAIRVEAERRRRAHDLSITAEPPKP
;
A
#
# COMPACT_ATOMS: atom_id res chain seq x y z
N MET A 1 71.95 -0.26 -16.11
CA MET A 1 70.96 -1.22 -16.60
C MET A 1 70.14 -1.60 -15.38
N SER A 2 68.91 -1.39 -15.14
CA SER A 2 67.81 -0.78 -15.87
C SER A 2 66.65 -0.71 -14.89
N GLY A 3 66.23 0.51 -14.54
CA GLY A 3 65.11 0.76 -13.63
C GLY A 3 63.78 0.89 -14.40
N ARG A 4 63.35 -0.13 -15.13
CA ARG A 4 62.07 -0.08 -15.89
C ARG A 4 61.11 -1.27 -15.69
N ALA A 5 61.33 -2.12 -14.74
CA ALA A 5 60.52 -3.32 -14.53
C ALA A 5 59.59 -3.29 -13.30
N LEU A 6 59.56 -2.17 -12.51
CA LEU A 6 58.79 -2.11 -11.27
C LEU A 6 57.53 -1.26 -11.34
N THR A 7 57.27 -0.58 -12.45
CA THR A 7 56.10 0.34 -12.58
C THR A 7 54.91 -0.32 -13.30
N ALA A 8 55.07 -1.51 -13.86
CA ALA A 8 53.98 -2.18 -14.59
C ALA A 8 53.12 -3.14 -13.72
N LEU A 9 53.52 -3.42 -12.48
CA LEU A 9 52.79 -4.35 -11.60
C LEU A 9 51.79 -3.68 -10.63
N LEU A 10 51.83 -2.35 -10.50
CA LEU A 10 50.93 -1.60 -9.62
C LEU A 10 49.67 -1.05 -10.32
N ALA A 11 49.61 -1.10 -11.67
CA ALA A 11 48.45 -0.65 -12.43
C ALA A 11 47.42 -1.78 -12.70
N ALA A 12 47.79 -3.04 -12.45
CA ALA A 12 46.89 -4.17 -12.67
C ALA A 12 46.07 -4.57 -11.41
N ALA A 13 46.44 -4.07 -10.22
CA ALA A 13 45.75 -4.38 -8.98
C ALA A 13 44.61 -3.40 -8.59
N ALA A 14 44.49 -2.28 -9.35
CA ALA A 14 43.44 -1.28 -9.08
C ALA A 14 42.16 -1.47 -9.92
N LEU A 15 42.13 -2.46 -10.82
CA LEU A 15 40.96 -2.75 -11.68
C LEU A 15 40.18 -4.01 -11.27
N THR A 16 40.61 -4.72 -10.22
CA THR A 16 39.91 -5.94 -9.73
C THR A 16 39.09 -5.71 -8.48
N GLY A 17 38.99 -4.48 -7.98
CA GLY A 17 38.25 -4.13 -6.74
C GLY A 17 36.81 -3.68 -6.95
N CYS A 18 36.29 -3.61 -8.18
CA CYS A 18 34.96 -3.04 -8.48
C CYS A 18 33.96 -4.04 -9.11
N SER A 19 34.12 -5.35 -8.87
CA SER A 19 33.22 -6.34 -9.48
C SER A 19 32.82 -7.48 -8.55
N GLN A 20 32.41 -7.17 -7.32
CA GLN A 20 31.75 -8.13 -6.46
C GLN A 20 30.41 -7.64 -5.90
N ALA A 21 29.69 -6.80 -6.59
CA ALA A 21 28.25 -6.83 -6.56
C ALA A 21 27.79 -7.72 -7.72
N LEU A 22 28.05 -8.99 -7.64
CA LEU A 22 27.43 -10.01 -8.50
C LEU A 22 25.98 -10.12 -8.05
N LYS A 23 25.16 -9.19 -8.51
CA LYS A 23 23.71 -9.29 -8.51
C LYS A 23 23.37 -10.60 -9.23
N LEU A 24 22.70 -11.46 -8.54
CA LEU A 24 22.06 -12.62 -9.14
C LEU A 24 21.08 -12.11 -10.18
N HIS A 25 21.53 -11.99 -11.42
CA HIS A 25 20.63 -11.76 -12.54
C HIS A 25 19.65 -12.91 -12.57
N SER A 26 18.39 -12.65 -12.28
CA SER A 26 17.34 -13.60 -12.52
C SER A 26 17.30 -13.84 -14.02
N LYS A 27 17.92 -14.93 -14.48
CA LYS A 27 17.58 -15.43 -15.80
C LYS A 27 16.12 -15.78 -15.75
N TRP A 28 15.32 -15.08 -16.52
CA TRP A 28 13.91 -15.35 -16.70
C TRP A 28 13.70 -16.86 -16.87
N PRO A 29 12.89 -17.51 -16.04
CA PRO A 29 12.48 -18.86 -16.34
C PRO A 29 11.73 -18.77 -17.67
N ALA A 30 12.08 -19.65 -18.61
CA ALA A 30 11.31 -19.79 -19.83
C ALA A 30 9.82 -19.90 -19.47
N PRO A 31 8.90 -19.22 -20.20
CA PRO A 31 7.49 -19.29 -19.89
C PRO A 31 7.11 -20.76 -19.77
N PRO A 32 6.41 -21.18 -18.71
CA PRO A 32 6.02 -22.58 -18.55
C PRO A 32 5.29 -22.99 -19.81
N ALA A 33 5.73 -24.10 -20.40
CA ALA A 33 5.10 -24.68 -21.57
C ALA A 33 3.58 -24.68 -21.32
N THR A 34 2.82 -24.12 -22.23
CA THR A 34 1.39 -23.87 -22.18
C THR A 34 0.62 -25.10 -21.66
N ALA A 35 0.62 -25.28 -20.35
CA ALA A 35 -0.36 -26.12 -19.72
C ALA A 35 -1.67 -25.32 -19.85
N THR A 36 -2.61 -25.86 -20.62
CA THR A 36 -4.00 -25.43 -20.64
C THR A 36 -4.58 -25.68 -19.24
N ALA A 37 -4.13 -24.89 -18.27
CA ALA A 37 -4.65 -24.92 -16.92
C ALA A 37 -6.08 -24.39 -17.00
N ARG A 38 -7.02 -25.32 -16.86
CA ARG A 38 -8.43 -25.02 -16.63
C ARG A 38 -8.47 -23.97 -15.49
N PRO A 39 -9.17 -22.84 -15.63
CA PRO A 39 -9.26 -21.87 -14.56
C PRO A 39 -9.75 -22.59 -13.30
N VAL A 40 -8.90 -22.70 -12.31
CA VAL A 40 -9.35 -23.13 -10.98
C VAL A 40 -10.21 -21.96 -10.47
N PRO A 41 -11.51 -22.18 -10.20
CA PRO A 41 -12.34 -21.14 -9.61
C PRO A 41 -11.67 -20.70 -8.33
N ALA A 42 -11.44 -19.41 -8.17
CA ALA A 42 -10.97 -18.88 -6.90
C ALA A 42 -11.94 -19.36 -5.82
N ALA A 43 -11.40 -19.99 -4.77
CA ALA A 43 -12.23 -20.41 -3.64
C ALA A 43 -13.05 -19.22 -3.15
N PRO A 44 -14.37 -19.40 -2.89
CA PRO A 44 -15.20 -18.31 -2.42
C PRO A 44 -14.58 -17.73 -1.14
N LYS A 45 -14.17 -16.48 -1.19
CA LYS A 45 -13.57 -15.80 -0.06
C LYS A 45 -14.66 -15.59 0.99
N THR A 46 -14.60 -16.36 2.07
CA THR A 46 -15.55 -16.24 3.19
C THR A 46 -15.33 -14.89 3.87
N PRO A 47 -16.39 -14.08 4.03
CA PRO A 47 -16.28 -12.84 4.78
C PRO A 47 -16.26 -13.13 6.29
N TRP A 48 -15.60 -12.26 7.03
CA TRP A 48 -15.51 -12.35 8.49
C TRP A 48 -15.51 -10.95 9.12
N LEU A 49 -16.03 -10.87 10.35
CA LEU A 49 -16.06 -9.69 11.22
C LEU A 49 -15.81 -10.14 12.64
N GLU A 50 -14.82 -9.56 13.29
CA GLU A 50 -14.46 -9.78 14.68
C GLU A 50 -14.44 -8.44 15.42
N VAL A 51 -15.10 -8.39 16.57
CA VAL A 51 -15.07 -7.24 17.47
C VAL A 51 -14.23 -7.63 18.68
N ASP A 52 -13.06 -7.00 18.81
CA ASP A 52 -12.08 -7.31 19.85
C ASP A 52 -12.45 -6.62 21.18
N ALA A 53 -13.06 -5.43 21.10
CA ALA A 53 -13.59 -4.70 22.25
C ALA A 53 -14.79 -3.82 21.86
N PRO A 54 -15.73 -3.60 22.79
CA PRO A 54 -15.82 -4.23 24.11
C PRO A 54 -16.21 -5.71 24.01
N SER A 55 -15.82 -6.52 25.02
CA SER A 55 -16.28 -7.90 25.12
C SER A 55 -17.80 -7.95 25.34
N ASP A 56 -18.49 -8.96 24.78
CA ASP A 56 -19.92 -9.17 25.04
C ASP A 56 -20.18 -9.38 26.55
N GLY A 57 -21.11 -8.64 27.11
CA GLY A 57 -21.44 -8.64 28.54
C GLY A 57 -20.52 -7.77 29.41
N ALA A 58 -19.67 -6.93 28.82
CA ALA A 58 -18.80 -6.03 29.57
C ALA A 58 -19.60 -5.05 30.44
N SER A 59 -19.09 -4.76 31.65
CA SER A 59 -19.61 -3.70 32.53
C SER A 59 -18.62 -2.55 32.56
N LEU A 60 -19.11 -1.35 32.27
CA LEU A 60 -18.32 -0.13 32.17
C LEU A 60 -18.81 0.92 33.16
N SER A 61 -17.84 1.57 33.82
CA SER A 61 -18.12 2.77 34.64
C SER A 61 -17.19 3.88 34.14
N ALA A 62 -17.75 4.96 33.60
CA ALA A 62 -17.01 6.07 33.06
C ALA A 62 -17.81 7.37 33.14
N VAL A 63 -17.10 8.51 33.28
CA VAL A 63 -17.73 9.84 33.33
C VAL A 63 -18.33 10.21 31.97
N VAL A 64 -17.66 9.84 30.89
CA VAL A 64 -18.15 10.07 29.52
C VAL A 64 -18.89 8.84 29.06
N PRO A 65 -20.16 8.95 28.63
CA PRO A 65 -20.96 7.81 28.17
C PRO A 65 -20.56 7.39 26.74
N LEU A 66 -19.32 7.00 26.59
CA LEU A 66 -18.71 6.50 25.35
C LEU A 66 -17.87 5.26 25.64
N VAL A 67 -17.91 4.30 24.75
CA VAL A 67 -17.00 3.14 24.76
C VAL A 67 -16.21 3.11 23.46
N GLU A 68 -14.93 2.84 23.55
CA GLU A 68 -14.12 2.54 22.38
C GLU A 68 -14.47 1.15 21.86
N VAL A 69 -14.76 1.07 20.57
CA VAL A 69 -15.04 -0.17 19.85
C VAL A 69 -13.91 -0.36 18.86
N HIS A 70 -13.25 -1.51 18.91
CA HIS A 70 -12.26 -1.87 17.91
C HIS A 70 -12.41 -3.34 17.49
N GLY A 71 -11.94 -3.63 16.29
CA GLY A 71 -12.03 -4.95 15.73
C GLY A 71 -11.40 -5.02 14.35
N ARG A 72 -11.69 -6.12 13.65
CA ARG A 72 -11.17 -6.40 12.33
C ARG A 72 -12.25 -7.03 11.45
N ALA A 73 -12.17 -6.76 10.13
CA ALA A 73 -13.06 -7.38 9.16
C ALA A 73 -12.38 -7.56 7.81
N GLY A 74 -12.92 -8.48 6.99
CA GLY A 74 -12.39 -8.70 5.66
C GLY A 74 -12.94 -9.91 4.96
N VAL A 75 -12.25 -10.32 3.89
CA VAL A 75 -12.58 -11.50 3.09
C VAL A 75 -11.37 -12.42 2.95
N GLY A 76 -11.59 -13.73 2.99
CA GLY A 76 -10.54 -14.75 2.84
C GLY A 76 -9.95 -15.18 4.17
N ALA A 77 -8.63 -15.42 4.22
CA ALA A 77 -7.96 -15.88 5.43
C ALA A 77 -8.06 -14.83 6.54
N HIS A 78 -8.37 -15.27 7.73
CA HIS A 78 -8.38 -14.46 8.95
C HIS A 78 -7.00 -14.56 9.61
N GLY A 79 -6.00 -13.96 8.99
CA GLY A 79 -4.60 -14.03 9.41
C GLY A 79 -3.91 -12.68 9.32
N PRO A 80 -2.65 -12.62 9.77
CA PRO A 80 -1.83 -11.45 9.62
C PRO A 80 -1.62 -11.09 8.15
N GLN A 81 -1.07 -9.91 7.88
CA GLN A 81 -0.78 -9.42 6.54
C GLN A 81 0.70 -9.56 6.24
N ASP A 82 1.04 -10.16 5.10
CA ASP A 82 2.36 -10.08 4.49
C ASP A 82 2.26 -9.21 3.24
N VAL A 83 2.98 -8.13 3.20
CA VAL A 83 2.90 -7.14 2.13
C VAL A 83 4.28 -6.88 1.55
N VAL A 84 4.39 -6.86 0.23
CA VAL A 84 5.59 -6.35 -0.45
C VAL A 84 5.23 -5.02 -1.10
N LEU A 85 6.00 -3.99 -0.77
CA LEU A 85 6.01 -2.72 -1.46
C LEU A 85 7.01 -2.82 -2.62
N ALA A 86 6.53 -2.77 -3.85
CA ALA A 86 7.34 -2.73 -5.06
C ALA A 86 7.41 -1.29 -5.58
N LEU A 87 8.59 -0.67 -5.44
CA LEU A 87 8.86 0.71 -5.82
C LEU A 87 9.64 0.78 -7.13
N ASP A 88 9.14 1.58 -8.04
CA ASP A 88 9.84 1.94 -9.26
C ASP A 88 11.03 2.84 -8.94
N SER A 89 12.22 2.47 -9.41
CA SER A 89 13.44 3.27 -9.36
C SER A 89 13.99 3.55 -10.75
N SER A 90 13.12 3.51 -11.76
CA SER A 90 13.47 3.88 -13.14
C SER A 90 13.77 5.37 -13.27
N GLY A 91 14.29 5.78 -14.42
CA GLY A 91 14.70 7.17 -14.63
C GLY A 91 13.55 8.19 -14.53
N SER A 92 12.33 7.79 -14.81
CA SER A 92 11.16 8.67 -14.81
C SER A 92 10.74 9.13 -13.42
N VAL A 93 10.89 8.30 -12.38
CA VAL A 93 10.54 8.68 -10.99
C VAL A 93 11.49 9.73 -10.37
N PHE A 94 12.59 10.06 -11.06
CA PHE A 94 13.48 11.17 -10.68
C PHE A 94 13.08 12.52 -11.31
N MET A 95 11.95 12.57 -12.01
CA MET A 95 11.35 13.81 -12.47
C MET A 95 10.69 14.57 -11.33
N ASP A 96 10.57 15.89 -11.55
CA ASP A 96 9.86 16.75 -10.59
C ASP A 96 8.42 16.28 -10.42
N SER A 97 8.00 16.16 -9.16
CA SER A 97 6.62 15.74 -8.81
C SER A 97 5.58 16.83 -9.05
N GLY A 98 6.02 18.09 -9.07
CA GLY A 98 5.14 19.26 -9.05
C GLY A 98 4.55 19.57 -7.67
N ILE A 99 5.09 18.96 -6.61
CA ILE A 99 4.71 19.18 -5.22
C ILE A 99 5.92 19.79 -4.50
N ASP A 100 5.67 20.75 -3.64
CA ASP A 100 6.59 21.25 -2.63
C ASP A 100 6.48 20.35 -1.40
N LEU A 101 7.32 19.29 -1.36
CA LEU A 101 7.23 18.24 -0.34
C LEU A 101 7.89 18.67 0.96
N ASP A 102 9.01 19.41 0.87
CA ASP A 102 9.78 19.85 2.03
C ASP A 102 9.31 21.20 2.60
N GLY A 103 8.42 21.90 1.89
CA GLY A 103 7.77 23.15 2.32
C GLY A 103 8.65 24.39 2.19
N ASP A 104 9.68 24.36 1.33
CA ASP A 104 10.61 25.47 1.11
C ASP A 104 10.03 26.57 0.18
N GLY A 105 8.89 26.32 -0.44
CA GLY A 105 8.17 27.22 -1.37
C GLY A 105 8.65 27.09 -2.81
N ILE A 106 9.51 26.13 -3.15
CA ILE A 106 10.04 25.86 -4.47
C ILE A 106 9.56 24.49 -4.90
N THR A 107 8.80 24.40 -5.99
CA THR A 107 8.61 23.12 -6.69
C THR A 107 9.71 22.95 -7.70
N GLY A 108 10.34 21.79 -7.75
CA GLY A 108 11.43 21.49 -8.66
C GLY A 108 11.07 21.72 -10.14
N LYS A 109 12.07 21.95 -10.96
CA LYS A 109 11.95 22.03 -12.42
C LYS A 109 13.09 21.25 -13.07
N MET A 110 12.77 20.42 -14.04
CA MET A 110 13.75 19.70 -14.83
C MET A 110 14.77 20.66 -15.46
N ARG A 111 16.04 20.47 -15.14
CA ARG A 111 17.15 21.24 -15.76
C ARG A 111 17.56 20.69 -17.11
N CYS A 112 17.30 19.41 -17.34
CA CYS A 112 17.61 18.70 -18.56
C CYS A 112 16.34 18.18 -19.21
N LYS A 113 16.07 18.54 -20.47
CA LYS A 113 15.10 17.79 -21.26
C LYS A 113 15.75 16.45 -21.63
N ILE A 114 15.07 15.35 -21.37
CA ILE A 114 15.50 14.02 -21.80
C ILE A 114 15.25 13.92 -23.31
N GLU A 115 15.97 14.73 -24.08
CA GLU A 115 16.16 14.50 -25.49
C GLU A 115 17.53 13.80 -25.62
N PHE A 116 17.52 12.62 -26.17
CA PHE A 116 18.64 11.71 -26.38
C PHE A 116 20.03 12.41 -26.40
N GLY A 117 20.81 12.20 -25.34
CA GLY A 117 22.27 12.36 -25.36
C GLY A 117 22.86 13.59 -24.69
N SER A 118 22.10 14.49 -24.05
CA SER A 118 22.63 15.75 -23.51
C SER A 118 22.70 15.88 -21.98
N CYS A 119 22.11 14.94 -21.22
CA CYS A 119 22.21 14.95 -19.77
C CYS A 119 23.22 13.91 -19.26
N PRO A 120 24.24 14.29 -18.48
CA PRO A 120 25.13 13.31 -17.87
C PRO A 120 24.38 12.52 -16.81
N ILE A 121 24.24 11.21 -17.03
CA ILE A 121 23.51 10.25 -16.17
C ILE A 121 24.17 10.09 -14.78
N THR A 122 25.34 10.68 -14.54
CA THR A 122 26.20 10.38 -13.42
C THR A 122 25.92 11.19 -12.15
N ASN A 123 25.01 12.17 -12.19
CA ASN A 123 24.70 12.98 -11.00
C ASN A 123 23.24 13.42 -11.00
N LEU A 124 22.40 12.69 -10.28
CA LEU A 124 20.96 12.91 -10.15
C LEU A 124 20.59 14.33 -9.70
N LYS A 125 21.42 14.95 -8.83
CA LYS A 125 21.21 16.33 -8.35
C LYS A 125 21.30 17.41 -9.44
N ILE A 126 21.76 17.05 -10.65
CA ILE A 126 21.85 17.97 -11.77
C ILE A 126 20.55 18.01 -12.60
N TRP A 127 19.67 17.03 -12.45
CA TRP A 127 18.49 16.85 -13.29
C TRP A 127 17.34 17.76 -12.93
N THR A 128 17.19 18.05 -11.65
CA THR A 128 16.14 18.94 -11.14
C THR A 128 16.72 20.15 -10.42
N THR A 129 15.93 21.20 -10.30
CA THR A 129 16.27 22.35 -9.45
C THR A 129 16.04 22.04 -7.97
N ASP A 130 15.21 21.04 -7.68
CA ASP A 130 14.88 20.59 -6.34
C ASP A 130 14.87 19.07 -6.31
N PHE A 131 15.83 18.48 -5.60
CA PHE A 131 15.93 17.02 -5.47
C PHE A 131 14.99 16.49 -4.38
N ASP A 132 14.53 17.34 -3.50
CA ASP A 132 13.64 16.94 -2.40
C ASP A 132 12.19 16.81 -2.87
N ASP A 133 11.87 17.35 -4.05
CA ASP A 133 10.54 17.33 -4.68
C ASP A 133 10.37 16.36 -5.84
N ILE A 134 11.26 15.39 -6.02
CA ILE A 134 11.13 14.38 -7.08
C ILE A 134 10.06 13.34 -6.77
N LEU A 135 9.51 12.70 -7.81
CA LEU A 135 8.38 11.77 -7.69
C LEU A 135 8.64 10.62 -6.70
N ILE A 136 9.83 9.99 -6.78
CA ILE A 136 10.17 8.88 -5.86
C ILE A 136 10.14 9.30 -4.38
N LYS A 137 10.47 10.55 -4.05
CA LYS A 137 10.36 11.05 -2.67
C LYS A 137 8.92 11.18 -2.21
N VAL A 138 8.03 11.61 -3.10
CA VAL A 138 6.57 11.63 -2.82
C VAL A 138 6.04 10.20 -2.62
N GLU A 139 6.51 9.23 -3.41
CA GLU A 139 6.15 7.82 -3.24
C GLU A 139 6.64 7.26 -1.90
N ILE A 140 7.86 7.59 -1.50
CA ILE A 140 8.45 7.19 -0.22
C ILE A 140 7.67 7.82 0.95
N ASP A 141 7.40 9.12 0.90
CA ASP A 141 6.62 9.82 1.93
C ASP A 141 5.22 9.20 2.09
N ALA A 142 4.54 8.96 0.98
CA ALA A 142 3.24 8.29 0.98
C ALA A 142 3.31 6.86 1.55
N ALA A 143 4.37 6.11 1.24
CA ALA A 143 4.61 4.78 1.79
C ALA A 143 4.89 4.82 3.30
N GLN A 144 5.63 5.80 3.80
CA GLN A 144 5.86 6.01 5.24
C GLN A 144 4.54 6.31 5.96
N HIS A 145 3.69 7.15 5.38
CA HIS A 145 2.36 7.44 5.92
C HIS A 145 1.46 6.21 5.95
N LEU A 146 1.50 5.36 4.90
CA LEU A 146 0.78 4.09 4.89
C LEU A 146 1.27 3.17 6.02
N VAL A 147 2.60 2.99 6.14
CA VAL A 147 3.20 2.12 7.17
C VAL A 147 2.82 2.57 8.57
N ALA A 148 2.76 3.89 8.82
CA ALA A 148 2.36 4.44 10.12
C ALA A 148 0.89 4.14 10.50
N GLN A 149 0.04 3.79 9.52
CA GLN A 149 -1.37 3.41 9.76
C GLN A 149 -1.57 1.91 9.95
N LEU A 150 -0.54 1.10 9.73
CA LEU A 150 -0.64 -0.35 9.85
C LEU A 150 -0.30 -0.80 11.27
N ASP A 151 -1.04 -1.81 11.77
CA ASP A 151 -0.74 -2.43 13.05
C ASP A 151 0.51 -3.31 12.94
N PRO A 152 1.60 -3.01 13.67
CA PRO A 152 2.85 -3.75 13.60
C PRO A 152 2.74 -5.18 14.15
N ASN A 153 1.71 -5.49 14.94
CA ASN A 153 1.52 -6.84 15.49
C ASN A 153 0.86 -7.80 14.50
N SER A 154 0.12 -7.26 13.53
CA SER A 154 -0.62 -8.04 12.55
C SER A 154 -0.12 -7.87 11.12
N THR A 155 0.89 -7.03 10.88
CA THR A 155 1.40 -6.74 9.54
C THR A 155 2.91 -6.86 9.48
N ARG A 156 3.40 -7.59 8.47
CA ARG A 156 4.82 -7.63 8.08
C ARG A 156 4.94 -7.07 6.68
N MET A 157 6.03 -6.35 6.42
CA MET A 157 6.29 -5.82 5.09
C MET A 157 7.73 -6.07 4.63
N GLY A 158 7.90 -6.19 3.33
CA GLY A 158 9.17 -6.17 2.64
C GLY A 158 9.16 -5.14 1.52
N MET A 159 10.32 -4.90 0.90
CA MET A 159 10.47 -3.97 -0.20
C MET A 159 11.22 -4.62 -1.36
N VAL A 160 10.70 -4.38 -2.55
CA VAL A 160 11.33 -4.69 -3.84
C VAL A 160 11.57 -3.38 -4.56
N LYS A 161 12.80 -3.15 -5.01
CA LYS A 161 13.12 -2.07 -5.95
C LYS A 161 13.18 -2.64 -7.36
N PHE A 162 12.78 -1.85 -8.34
CA PHE A 162 12.91 -2.25 -9.73
C PHE A 162 13.15 -1.06 -10.65
N GLY A 163 13.90 -1.31 -11.70
CA GLY A 163 14.17 -0.44 -12.80
C GLY A 163 14.50 -1.33 -13.98
N ARG A 164 15.76 -1.40 -14.42
CA ARG A 164 16.20 -2.36 -15.44
C ARG A 164 16.07 -3.82 -14.99
N ASP A 165 16.37 -4.06 -13.74
CA ASP A 165 16.26 -5.36 -13.05
C ASP A 165 15.38 -5.15 -11.79
N ALA A 166 14.88 -6.23 -11.22
CA ALA A 166 14.16 -6.20 -9.94
C ALA A 166 14.91 -7.00 -8.88
N TRP A 167 14.91 -6.51 -7.64
CA TRP A 167 15.57 -7.21 -6.51
C TRP A 167 14.84 -6.94 -5.20
N VAL A 168 15.02 -7.87 -4.25
CA VAL A 168 14.53 -7.69 -2.88
C VAL A 168 15.49 -6.76 -2.16
N GLU A 169 15.04 -5.56 -1.82
CA GLU A 169 15.78 -4.61 -1.00
C GLU A 169 15.65 -4.97 0.48
N LEU A 170 14.42 -5.24 0.91
CA LEU A 170 14.13 -5.66 2.27
C LEU A 170 13.25 -6.93 2.26
N PRO A 171 13.70 -8.06 2.82
CA PRO A 171 12.85 -9.23 3.00
C PRO A 171 11.64 -8.94 3.89
N VAL A 172 10.51 -9.66 3.65
CA VAL A 172 9.30 -9.54 4.47
C VAL A 172 9.59 -9.76 5.94
N GLY A 173 9.31 -8.77 6.76
CA GLY A 173 9.60 -8.75 8.18
C GLY A 173 8.82 -7.67 8.94
N PRO A 174 9.16 -7.39 10.21
CA PRO A 174 8.46 -6.42 11.04
C PRO A 174 8.45 -5.01 10.43
N LEU A 175 7.32 -4.29 10.56
CA LEU A 175 7.13 -2.93 10.00
C LEU A 175 8.22 -1.92 10.35
N PRO A 176 8.77 -1.86 11.59
CA PRO A 176 9.81 -0.87 11.91
C PRO A 176 11.05 -0.95 11.01
N ARG A 177 11.36 -2.13 10.47
CA ARG A 177 12.48 -2.29 9.52
C ARG A 177 12.20 -1.59 8.19
N LEU A 178 10.96 -1.68 7.69
CA LEU A 178 10.58 -0.97 6.46
C LEU A 178 10.56 0.55 6.68
N SER A 179 10.06 1.02 7.83
CA SER A 179 10.09 2.46 8.15
C SER A 179 11.51 3.02 8.13
N GLN A 180 12.48 2.27 8.66
CA GLN A 180 13.89 2.66 8.64
C GLN A 180 14.43 2.64 7.21
N GLU A 181 14.16 1.58 6.44
CA GLU A 181 14.63 1.44 5.05
C GLU A 181 14.08 2.57 4.16
N LEU A 182 12.82 2.96 4.34
CA LEU A 182 12.23 4.09 3.63
C LEU A 182 12.85 5.43 4.03
N ALA A 183 13.26 5.60 5.29
CA ALA A 183 13.94 6.80 5.75
C ALA A 183 15.38 6.91 5.22
N ASP A 184 16.06 5.76 5.11
CA ASP A 184 17.45 5.66 4.66
C ASP A 184 17.52 5.29 3.15
N PHE A 185 16.44 5.52 2.39
CA PHE A 185 16.31 5.05 1.02
C PHE A 185 17.47 5.51 0.12
N ASP A 186 18.19 4.55 -0.42
CA ASP A 186 19.27 4.82 -1.35
C ASP A 186 18.72 4.99 -2.78
N PHE A 187 19.02 6.16 -3.35
CA PHE A 187 18.56 6.57 -4.68
C PHE A 187 19.54 6.07 -5.75
N GLU A 188 19.30 4.89 -6.26
CA GLU A 188 20.04 4.33 -7.39
C GLU A 188 19.19 4.43 -8.65
N LEU A 189 19.66 5.22 -9.61
CA LEU A 189 19.02 5.36 -10.91
C LEU A 189 19.21 4.09 -11.76
N ALA A 190 18.14 3.40 -12.06
CA ALA A 190 18.15 2.24 -12.95
C ALA A 190 17.35 2.54 -14.23
N PRO A 191 18.01 2.59 -15.42
CA PRO A 191 17.31 2.86 -16.68
C PRO A 191 16.41 1.67 -17.06
N GLY A 192 15.15 1.97 -17.46
CA GLY A 192 14.16 0.96 -17.85
C GLY A 192 13.25 0.56 -16.70
N THR A 193 12.12 -0.12 -17.01
CA THR A 193 11.04 -0.42 -16.07
C THR A 193 10.63 -1.89 -16.22
N ASP A 194 11.21 -2.77 -15.38
CA ASP A 194 10.94 -4.20 -15.35
C ASP A 194 9.82 -4.53 -14.33
N ILE A 195 8.61 -4.10 -14.63
CA ILE A 195 7.43 -4.41 -13.81
C ILE A 195 7.21 -5.93 -13.69
N VAL A 196 7.54 -6.64 -14.72
CA VAL A 196 7.37 -8.08 -14.81
C VAL A 196 8.29 -8.79 -13.83
N GLY A 197 9.59 -8.42 -13.81
CA GLY A 197 10.54 -8.88 -12.82
C GLY A 197 10.13 -8.49 -11.40
N ALA A 198 9.68 -7.25 -11.21
CA ALA A 198 9.20 -6.76 -9.92
C ALA A 198 8.06 -7.64 -9.34
N LEU A 199 7.10 -8.03 -10.18
CA LEU A 199 5.98 -8.89 -9.77
C LEU A 199 6.46 -10.29 -9.35
N HIS A 200 7.41 -10.89 -10.11
CA HIS A 200 7.96 -12.20 -9.76
C HIS A 200 8.80 -12.15 -8.49
N VAL A 201 9.71 -11.19 -8.39
CA VAL A 201 10.57 -11.02 -7.21
C VAL A 201 9.72 -10.73 -5.96
N SER A 202 8.65 -9.93 -6.10
CA SER A 202 7.72 -9.68 -4.99
C SER A 202 6.98 -10.94 -4.54
N LEU A 203 6.54 -11.77 -5.48
CA LEU A 203 5.87 -13.02 -5.15
C LEU A 203 6.84 -14.03 -4.51
N ASP A 204 8.09 -14.13 -5.02
CA ASP A 204 9.16 -14.92 -4.42
C ASP A 204 9.47 -14.46 -2.99
N ALA A 205 9.53 -13.15 -2.75
CA ALA A 205 9.75 -12.58 -1.42
C ALA A 205 8.62 -12.92 -0.43
N LEU A 206 7.36 -12.90 -0.89
CA LEU A 206 6.21 -13.33 -0.09
C LEU A 206 6.22 -14.83 0.21
N GLU A 207 6.63 -15.66 -0.75
CA GLU A 207 6.74 -17.11 -0.57
C GLU A 207 7.90 -17.49 0.36
N ALA A 208 8.99 -16.73 0.32
CA ALA A 208 10.16 -16.92 1.18
C ALA A 208 9.99 -16.34 2.59
N ALA A 209 8.89 -15.61 2.88
CA ALA A 209 8.64 -15.04 4.19
C ALA A 209 8.62 -16.13 5.28
N PRO A 210 9.26 -15.90 6.44
CA PRO A 210 9.27 -16.87 7.53
C PRO A 210 7.85 -17.24 7.94
N PRO A 211 7.58 -18.54 8.19
CA PRO A 211 6.25 -18.96 8.66
C PRO A 211 5.88 -18.28 9.98
N LEU A 212 4.59 -18.07 10.18
CA LEU A 212 4.03 -17.57 11.42
C LEU A 212 3.26 -18.69 12.13
N ASP A 213 3.25 -18.65 13.44
CA ASP A 213 2.34 -19.47 14.22
C ASP A 213 0.90 -18.98 14.02
N GLY A 214 -0.02 -19.90 13.77
CA GLY A 214 -1.44 -19.57 13.60
C GLY A 214 -1.93 -19.61 12.15
N PRO A 215 -2.99 -18.83 11.82
CA PRO A 215 -3.56 -18.83 10.48
C PRO A 215 -2.59 -18.27 9.44
N PRO A 216 -2.63 -18.78 8.19
CA PRO A 216 -1.75 -18.32 7.14
C PRO A 216 -1.96 -16.82 6.85
N PRO A 217 -0.88 -16.08 6.56
CA PRO A 217 -0.99 -14.66 6.28
C PRO A 217 -1.73 -14.39 4.96
N GLN A 218 -2.47 -13.29 4.93
CA GLN A 218 -2.95 -12.72 3.68
C GLN A 218 -1.77 -12.02 2.97
N ARG A 219 -1.61 -12.28 1.67
CA ARG A 219 -0.48 -11.78 0.89
C ARG A 219 -0.91 -10.70 -0.07
N SER A 220 -0.15 -9.61 -0.13
CA SER A 220 -0.42 -8.50 -1.03
C SER A 220 0.87 -7.91 -1.60
N ILE A 221 0.80 -7.46 -2.85
CA ILE A 221 1.83 -6.65 -3.50
C ILE A 221 1.23 -5.26 -3.74
N LEU A 222 1.90 -4.23 -3.25
CA LEU A 222 1.64 -2.84 -3.56
C LEU A 222 2.66 -2.41 -4.61
N LEU A 223 2.22 -2.23 -5.84
CA LEU A 223 3.08 -1.84 -6.96
C LEU A 223 2.89 -0.35 -7.25
N LEU A 224 3.94 0.45 -7.06
CA LEU A 224 3.98 1.87 -7.39
C LEU A 224 4.89 2.06 -8.60
N THR A 225 4.39 2.75 -9.64
CA THR A 225 5.14 3.03 -10.86
C THR A 225 4.55 4.24 -11.59
N ASP A 226 5.41 5.01 -12.25
CA ASP A 226 5.03 6.06 -13.18
C ASP A 226 5.21 5.61 -14.66
N GLY A 227 5.65 4.36 -14.87
CA GLY A 227 6.12 3.87 -16.16
C GLY A 227 5.24 2.83 -16.83
N GLU A 228 5.58 2.59 -18.08
CA GLU A 228 5.13 1.45 -18.87
C GLU A 228 6.15 0.32 -18.74
N VAL A 229 5.71 -0.92 -18.99
CA VAL A 229 6.62 -2.07 -19.09
C VAL A 229 7.56 -1.83 -20.28
N THR A 230 8.82 -1.50 -20.00
CA THR A 230 9.84 -1.30 -21.04
C THR A 230 10.83 -2.44 -21.10
N ILE A 231 10.90 -3.26 -20.05
CA ILE A 231 11.78 -4.43 -19.93
C ILE A 231 10.96 -5.61 -19.34
N PRO A 232 11.07 -6.79 -19.96
CA PRO A 232 11.59 -7.00 -21.30
C PRO A 232 10.69 -6.34 -22.34
N GLU A 233 11.25 -5.97 -23.49
CA GLU A 233 10.44 -5.50 -24.62
C GLU A 233 9.57 -6.66 -25.13
N LEU A 234 8.36 -6.71 -24.65
CA LEU A 234 7.39 -7.77 -24.96
C LEU A 234 6.35 -7.25 -25.95
N ASP A 235 6.09 -8.03 -27.00
CA ASP A 235 4.92 -7.79 -27.82
C ASP A 235 3.63 -8.09 -27.04
N ASN A 236 2.50 -7.65 -27.56
CA ASN A 236 1.20 -7.79 -26.90
C ASN A 236 0.84 -9.26 -26.55
N LYS A 237 1.31 -10.22 -27.35
CA LYS A 237 1.07 -11.64 -27.11
C LYS A 237 1.91 -12.14 -25.94
N ALA A 238 3.22 -11.84 -25.96
CA ALA A 238 4.13 -12.25 -24.90
C ALA A 238 3.74 -11.64 -23.54
N GLN A 239 3.27 -10.38 -23.52
CA GLN A 239 2.74 -9.76 -22.31
C GLN A 239 1.47 -10.46 -21.80
N ALA A 240 0.56 -10.85 -22.69
CA ALA A 240 -0.65 -11.57 -22.33
C ALA A 240 -0.35 -12.99 -21.78
N ASP A 241 0.57 -13.69 -22.42
CA ASP A 241 1.02 -15.02 -21.98
C ASP A 241 1.70 -14.94 -20.61
N TYR A 242 2.54 -13.94 -20.43
CA TYR A 242 3.21 -13.65 -19.16
C TYR A 242 2.22 -13.34 -18.04
N LEU A 243 1.30 -12.40 -18.27
CA LEU A 243 0.26 -12.03 -17.31
C LEU A 243 -0.56 -13.26 -16.90
N SER A 244 -0.90 -14.12 -17.87
CA SER A 244 -1.62 -15.36 -17.60
C SER A 244 -0.84 -16.29 -16.65
N GLY A 245 0.46 -16.49 -16.89
CA GLY A 245 1.33 -17.29 -16.02
C GLY A 245 1.46 -16.72 -14.61
N PHE A 246 1.68 -15.42 -14.50
CA PHE A 246 1.74 -14.74 -13.20
C PHE A 246 0.43 -14.87 -12.42
N LEU A 247 -0.73 -14.65 -13.08
CA LEU A 247 -2.05 -14.74 -12.44
C LEU A 247 -2.32 -16.15 -11.88
N VAL A 248 -1.89 -17.19 -12.58
CA VAL A 248 -2.01 -18.58 -12.07
C VAL A 248 -1.23 -18.74 -10.77
N ARG A 249 0.02 -18.28 -10.74
CA ARG A 249 0.89 -18.39 -9.57
C ARG A 249 0.38 -17.53 -8.40
N ALA A 250 0.04 -16.27 -8.66
CA ALA A 250 -0.46 -15.35 -7.64
C ALA A 250 -1.76 -15.85 -6.99
N ARG A 251 -2.67 -16.42 -7.77
CA ARG A 251 -3.90 -17.03 -7.25
C ARG A 251 -3.62 -18.27 -6.40
N ALA A 252 -2.70 -19.14 -6.85
CA ALA A 252 -2.30 -20.30 -6.07
C ALA A 252 -1.68 -19.92 -4.72
N ALA A 253 -0.91 -18.82 -4.70
CA ALA A 253 -0.34 -18.23 -3.49
C ALA A 253 -1.32 -17.34 -2.71
N SER A 254 -2.57 -17.19 -3.16
CA SER A 254 -3.58 -16.28 -2.60
C SER A 254 -3.10 -14.84 -2.44
N THR A 255 -2.23 -14.39 -3.35
CA THR A 255 -1.62 -13.05 -3.36
C THR A 255 -2.46 -12.07 -4.19
N ARG A 256 -2.76 -10.90 -3.63
CA ARG A 256 -3.45 -9.81 -4.31
C ARG A 256 -2.45 -8.74 -4.77
N VAL A 257 -2.72 -8.10 -5.90
CA VAL A 257 -1.91 -7.01 -6.42
C VAL A 257 -2.73 -5.73 -6.44
N PHE A 258 -2.23 -4.70 -5.76
CA PHE A 258 -2.73 -3.35 -5.78
C PHE A 258 -1.76 -2.51 -6.59
N ALA A 259 -2.19 -2.05 -7.77
CA ALA A 259 -1.33 -1.32 -8.69
C ALA A 259 -1.67 0.17 -8.65
N PHE A 260 -0.68 1.00 -8.37
CA PHE A 260 -0.76 2.45 -8.32
C PHE A 260 0.10 3.02 -9.44
N GLN A 261 -0.55 3.67 -10.40
CA GLN A 261 0.08 4.16 -11.61
C GLN A 261 -0.03 5.68 -11.68
N VAL A 262 1.10 6.37 -11.76
CA VAL A 262 1.17 7.84 -11.74
C VAL A 262 1.32 8.38 -13.17
N GLY A 263 0.62 9.47 -13.46
CA GLY A 263 0.76 10.20 -14.72
C GLY A 263 0.00 9.60 -15.90
N PRO A 264 0.10 10.25 -17.08
CA PRO A 264 -0.56 9.81 -18.29
C PRO A 264 0.16 8.60 -18.87
N GLN A 265 -0.53 7.48 -18.91
CA GLN A 265 -0.02 6.22 -19.45
C GLN A 265 -0.74 5.86 -20.74
N GLY A 266 -0.06 5.09 -21.60
CA GLY A 266 -0.69 4.53 -22.77
C GLY A 266 -1.84 3.56 -22.39
N PRO A 267 -2.86 3.42 -23.26
CA PRO A 267 -4.03 2.58 -22.97
C PRO A 267 -3.66 1.11 -22.75
N PHE A 268 -2.53 0.68 -23.25
CA PHE A 268 -2.05 -0.68 -23.11
C PHE A 268 -1.50 -0.95 -21.70
N ALA A 269 -0.66 -0.07 -21.16
CA ALA A 269 -0.12 -0.19 -19.80
C ALA A 269 -1.24 -0.15 -18.77
N THR A 270 -2.20 0.74 -18.92
CA THR A 270 -3.39 0.83 -18.08
C THR A 270 -4.21 -0.46 -18.12
N ALA A 271 -4.42 -1.05 -19.31
CA ALA A 271 -5.15 -2.31 -19.44
C ALA A 271 -4.40 -3.50 -18.81
N PHE A 272 -3.07 -3.52 -18.91
CA PHE A 272 -2.23 -4.54 -18.27
C PHE A 272 -2.39 -4.48 -16.75
N MET A 273 -2.23 -3.29 -16.14
CA MET A 273 -2.35 -3.08 -14.69
C MET A 273 -3.76 -3.40 -14.18
N ALA A 274 -4.79 -3.00 -14.91
CA ALA A 274 -6.17 -3.31 -14.55
C ALA A 274 -6.47 -4.82 -14.56
N LYS A 275 -5.96 -5.56 -15.57
CA LYS A 275 -6.10 -7.02 -15.64
C LYS A 275 -5.28 -7.73 -14.55
N LEU A 276 -4.08 -7.24 -14.25
CA LEU A 276 -3.23 -7.75 -13.18
C LEU A 276 -3.95 -7.65 -11.83
N ALA A 277 -4.43 -6.47 -11.50
CA ALA A 277 -5.11 -6.20 -10.24
C ALA A 277 -6.42 -7.00 -10.13
N SER A 278 -7.33 -6.87 -11.10
CA SER A 278 -8.62 -7.58 -11.09
C SER A 278 -8.44 -9.10 -11.11
N GLY A 279 -7.45 -9.59 -11.85
CA GLY A 279 -7.12 -11.01 -11.95
C GLY A 279 -6.63 -11.64 -10.66
N THR A 280 -6.11 -10.85 -9.71
CA THR A 280 -5.66 -11.29 -8.37
C THR A 280 -6.65 -10.92 -7.27
N GLY A 281 -7.68 -10.15 -7.57
CA GLY A 281 -8.67 -9.66 -6.59
C GLY A 281 -8.16 -8.46 -5.78
N GLY A 282 -7.22 -7.70 -6.31
CA GLY A 282 -6.80 -6.39 -5.85
C GLY A 282 -7.45 -5.26 -6.66
N SER A 283 -6.86 -4.08 -6.65
CA SER A 283 -7.35 -2.89 -7.36
C SER A 283 -6.25 -2.19 -8.15
N HIS A 284 -6.65 -1.51 -9.22
CA HIS A 284 -5.78 -0.62 -10.00
C HIS A 284 -6.28 0.81 -9.87
N VAL A 285 -5.37 1.71 -9.56
CA VAL A 285 -5.63 3.14 -9.44
C VAL A 285 -4.69 3.89 -10.37
N GLN A 286 -5.25 4.62 -11.33
CA GLN A 286 -4.49 5.54 -12.16
C GLN A 286 -4.63 6.95 -11.59
N MET A 287 -3.50 7.51 -11.16
CA MET A 287 -3.40 8.85 -10.57
C MET A 287 -2.96 9.84 -11.64
N LYS A 288 -3.51 11.05 -11.59
CA LYS A 288 -3.17 12.09 -12.57
C LYS A 288 -1.90 12.86 -12.17
N THR A 289 -1.69 13.01 -10.88
CA THR A 289 -0.61 13.79 -10.30
C THR A 289 0.03 13.06 -9.14
N ALA A 290 1.23 13.43 -8.78
CA ALA A 290 1.95 12.89 -7.62
C ALA A 290 1.19 13.18 -6.30
N SER A 291 0.47 14.29 -6.20
CA SER A 291 -0.35 14.60 -5.00
C SER A 291 -1.46 13.58 -4.72
N ASP A 292 -1.86 12.81 -5.71
CA ASP A 292 -2.88 11.78 -5.53
C ASP A 292 -2.30 10.53 -4.82
N ILE A 293 -0.96 10.32 -4.83
CA ILE A 293 -0.30 9.12 -4.30
C ILE A 293 -0.58 8.95 -2.81
N ALA A 294 -0.33 9.98 -2.02
CA ALA A 294 -0.52 9.92 -0.57
C ALA A 294 -1.97 9.58 -0.19
N VAL A 295 -2.92 10.15 -0.93
CA VAL A 295 -4.36 9.91 -0.72
C VAL A 295 -4.73 8.48 -1.09
N GLU A 296 -4.32 8.03 -2.27
CA GLU A 296 -4.72 6.72 -2.79
C GLU A 296 -4.07 5.56 -2.02
N LEU A 297 -2.82 5.72 -1.56
CA LEU A 297 -2.17 4.72 -0.71
C LEU A 297 -2.85 4.59 0.66
N GLN A 298 -3.29 5.69 1.27
CA GLN A 298 -4.02 5.66 2.53
C GLN A 298 -5.41 5.01 2.40
N LEU A 299 -5.99 5.01 1.19
CA LEU A 299 -7.29 4.41 0.90
C LEU A 299 -7.20 2.93 0.48
N VAL A 300 -6.00 2.35 0.41
CA VAL A 300 -5.84 0.93 0.07
C VAL A 300 -6.57 0.04 1.09
N ARG A 301 -7.24 -0.99 0.61
CA ARG A 301 -8.01 -1.94 1.43
C ARG A 301 -7.49 -3.35 1.23
N LEU A 302 -6.46 -3.69 2.03
CA LEU A 302 -5.77 -4.98 1.91
C LEU A 302 -6.66 -6.18 2.25
N THR A 303 -7.74 -6.00 3.01
CA THR A 303 -8.65 -7.07 3.40
C THR A 303 -9.98 -7.06 2.66
N GLY A 304 -10.23 -6.04 1.83
CA GLY A 304 -11.52 -5.85 1.15
C GLY A 304 -12.61 -5.31 2.08
N LEU A 305 -12.25 -4.67 3.19
CA LEU A 305 -13.16 -3.93 4.06
C LEU A 305 -13.29 -2.50 3.52
N ALA A 306 -14.50 -2.14 3.04
CA ALA A 306 -14.76 -0.81 2.49
C ALA A 306 -15.13 0.21 3.56
N ASP A 307 -16.01 -0.18 4.51
CA ASP A 307 -16.56 0.75 5.50
C ASP A 307 -17.01 0.03 6.76
N VAL A 308 -17.05 0.76 7.89
CA VAL A 308 -17.60 0.29 9.17
C VAL A 308 -18.54 1.33 9.76
N GLU A 309 -19.73 0.90 10.08
CA GLU A 309 -20.74 1.69 10.82
C GLU A 309 -20.87 1.15 12.23
N LEU A 310 -20.70 2.00 13.23
CA LEU A 310 -20.98 1.71 14.62
C LEU A 310 -22.31 2.33 15.03
N ARG A 311 -23.13 1.61 15.79
CA ARG A 311 -24.41 2.12 16.30
C ARG A 311 -24.73 1.50 17.65
N ASN A 312 -25.22 2.30 18.57
CA ASN A 312 -25.93 1.77 19.75
C ASN A 312 -27.38 1.45 19.32
N ALA A 313 -27.69 0.15 19.16
CA ALA A 313 -29.01 -0.30 18.71
C ALA A 313 -30.11 -0.02 19.75
N THR A 314 -29.78 0.02 21.05
CA THR A 314 -30.71 0.35 22.11
C THR A 314 -31.22 1.77 22.01
N THR A 315 -30.37 2.74 21.72
CA THR A 315 -30.73 4.17 21.67
C THR A 315 -30.91 4.69 20.24
N GLY A 316 -30.43 3.97 19.24
CA GLY A 316 -30.36 4.41 17.85
C GLY A 316 -29.24 5.40 17.56
N ALA A 317 -28.38 5.73 18.54
CA ALA A 317 -27.29 6.69 18.38
C ALA A 317 -26.15 6.13 17.50
N ALA A 318 -25.69 6.93 16.55
CA ALA A 318 -24.56 6.56 15.68
C ALA A 318 -23.22 6.69 16.41
N GLY A 319 -22.26 5.83 16.03
CA GLY A 319 -20.86 5.92 16.46
C GLY A 319 -20.20 7.22 16.02
N ARG A 320 -19.05 7.51 16.63
CA ARG A 320 -18.26 8.73 16.37
C ARG A 320 -16.82 8.38 16.06
N ALA A 321 -16.20 9.18 15.21
CA ALA A 321 -14.79 9.07 14.84
C ALA A 321 -14.38 7.63 14.45
N VAL A 322 -15.22 6.98 13.63
CA VAL A 322 -14.97 5.63 13.13
C VAL A 322 -13.89 5.71 12.06
N ARG A 323 -12.86 4.89 12.21
CA ARG A 323 -11.74 4.77 11.25
C ARG A 323 -11.63 3.33 10.77
N VAL A 324 -11.28 3.17 9.52
CA VAL A 324 -10.98 1.89 8.89
C VAL A 324 -9.55 1.96 8.38
N PHE A 325 -8.74 0.98 8.76
CA PHE A 325 -7.34 0.91 8.39
C PHE A 325 -7.12 -0.05 7.21
N PRO A 326 -6.02 0.13 6.45
CA PRO A 326 -5.73 -0.68 5.27
C PRO A 326 -5.70 -2.20 5.54
N ASN A 327 -5.24 -2.61 6.70
CA ASN A 327 -5.17 -4.02 7.12
C ASN A 327 -6.51 -4.61 7.60
N GLY A 328 -7.62 -3.87 7.47
CA GLY A 328 -8.97 -4.30 7.86
C GLY A 328 -9.28 -4.14 9.34
N SER A 329 -8.38 -3.58 10.14
CA SER A 329 -8.72 -3.15 11.48
C SER A 329 -9.60 -1.90 11.43
N PHE A 330 -10.38 -1.70 12.47
CA PHE A 330 -11.19 -0.51 12.65
C PHE A 330 -11.27 -0.12 14.12
N ASP A 331 -11.47 1.15 14.36
CA ASP A 331 -11.79 1.69 15.68
C ASP A 331 -12.84 2.80 15.60
N GLY A 332 -13.43 3.12 16.74
CA GLY A 332 -14.40 4.21 16.87
C GLY A 332 -14.99 4.25 18.25
N TYR A 333 -15.92 5.16 18.49
CA TYR A 333 -16.60 5.33 19.76
C TYR A 333 -18.10 5.15 19.63
N ALA A 334 -18.69 4.29 20.44
CA ALA A 334 -20.14 4.12 20.54
C ALA A 334 -20.69 4.88 21.74
N PRO A 335 -21.74 5.72 21.56
CA PRO A 335 -22.41 6.37 22.68
C PRO A 335 -23.19 5.35 23.52
N LEU A 336 -23.19 5.53 24.84
CA LEU A 336 -23.87 4.67 25.79
C LEU A 336 -25.03 5.41 26.47
N ALA A 337 -26.02 4.66 26.95
CA ALA A 337 -27.04 5.10 27.88
C ALA A 337 -26.88 4.35 29.18
N GLU A 338 -27.41 4.87 30.30
CA GLU A 338 -27.43 4.15 31.57
C GLU A 338 -28.15 2.80 31.43
N GLY A 339 -27.54 1.76 32.00
CA GLY A 339 -28.02 0.38 31.91
C GLY A 339 -27.47 -0.39 30.72
N ASP A 340 -28.28 -1.29 30.18
CA ASP A 340 -27.88 -2.22 29.14
C ASP A 340 -27.93 -1.58 27.74
N ASN A 341 -26.86 -1.74 26.99
CA ASN A 341 -26.67 -1.24 25.62
C ASN A 341 -26.36 -2.41 24.69
N ASP A 342 -26.99 -2.44 23.53
CA ASP A 342 -26.64 -3.33 22.42
C ASP A 342 -25.89 -2.52 21.35
N LEU A 343 -24.62 -2.81 21.16
CA LEU A 343 -23.76 -2.15 20.19
C LEU A 343 -23.70 -2.98 18.91
N ALA A 344 -24.19 -2.43 17.82
CA ALA A 344 -24.12 -3.04 16.50
C ALA A 344 -22.93 -2.49 15.71
N VAL A 345 -22.10 -3.38 15.22
CA VAL A 345 -20.99 -3.11 14.29
C VAL A 345 -21.37 -3.67 12.93
N THR A 346 -21.48 -2.81 11.94
CA THR A 346 -21.77 -3.23 10.55
C THR A 346 -20.55 -2.98 9.69
N ALA A 347 -19.92 -4.03 9.18
CA ALA A 347 -18.83 -3.98 8.20
C ALA A 347 -19.41 -4.13 6.79
N THR A 348 -19.08 -3.22 5.90
CA THR A 348 -19.40 -3.27 4.46
C THR A 348 -18.13 -3.62 3.70
N LEU A 349 -18.19 -4.66 2.86
CA LEU A 349 -17.08 -5.12 2.04
C LEU A 349 -17.09 -4.44 0.67
N ASP A 350 -15.95 -4.48 -0.05
CA ASP A 350 -15.79 -3.90 -1.39
C ASP A 350 -16.78 -4.46 -2.43
N ASP A 351 -17.26 -5.68 -2.23
CA ASP A 351 -18.27 -6.32 -3.07
C ASP A 351 -19.72 -6.00 -2.65
N GLY A 352 -19.91 -5.12 -1.67
CA GLY A 352 -21.20 -4.68 -1.18
C GLY A 352 -21.84 -5.61 -0.13
N ARG A 353 -21.24 -6.75 0.20
CA ARG A 353 -21.73 -7.61 1.28
C ARG A 353 -21.61 -6.90 2.62
N ARG A 354 -22.57 -7.11 3.48
CA ARG A 354 -22.60 -6.54 4.84
C ARG A 354 -22.55 -7.64 5.88
N LEU A 355 -21.73 -7.45 6.90
CA LEU A 355 -21.64 -8.29 8.09
C LEU A 355 -22.04 -7.47 9.29
N VAL A 356 -22.77 -8.08 10.23
CA VAL A 356 -23.20 -7.42 11.45
C VAL A 356 -22.77 -8.26 12.65
N SER A 357 -22.16 -7.60 13.62
CA SER A 357 -21.85 -8.18 14.93
C SER A 357 -22.45 -7.32 16.02
N HIS A 358 -22.80 -7.94 17.14
CA HIS A 358 -23.38 -7.28 18.31
C HIS A 358 -22.52 -7.53 19.53
N ALA A 359 -22.38 -6.50 20.38
CA ALA A 359 -21.76 -6.60 21.70
C ALA A 359 -22.66 -5.91 22.73
N ARG A 360 -23.04 -6.61 23.78
CA ARG A 360 -23.85 -6.07 24.89
C ARG A 360 -22.92 -5.48 25.93
N VAL A 361 -23.27 -4.30 26.41
CA VAL A 361 -22.47 -3.55 27.38
C VAL A 361 -23.39 -2.96 28.42
N HIS A 362 -23.08 -3.20 29.69
CA HIS A 362 -23.77 -2.53 30.80
C HIS A 362 -22.96 -1.28 31.17
N TYR A 363 -23.61 -0.11 31.17
CA TYR A 363 -22.96 1.14 31.51
C TYR A 363 -23.61 1.77 32.76
N ALA A 364 -22.78 2.26 33.66
CA ALA A 364 -23.19 3.05 34.80
C ALA A 364 -22.27 4.28 34.98
N SER A 365 -22.86 5.46 35.08
CA SER A 365 -22.10 6.68 35.39
C SER A 365 -21.66 6.67 36.85
N PRO A 366 -20.39 6.96 37.19
CA PRO A 366 -19.94 7.04 38.58
C PRO A 366 -20.66 8.20 39.30
N PRO A 367 -21.30 7.96 40.44
CA PRO A 367 -22.06 8.99 41.15
C PRO A 367 -21.18 10.11 41.73
N HIS A 368 -19.91 9.79 42.00
CA HIS A 368 -18.92 10.72 42.53
C HIS A 368 -17.57 10.52 41.78
N PRO A 369 -17.42 11.12 40.60
CA PRO A 369 -16.20 10.92 39.85
C PRO A 369 -14.95 11.49 40.57
N THR A 370 -13.89 10.74 40.55
CA THR A 370 -12.58 11.13 41.11
C THR A 370 -11.89 12.16 40.19
N ALA A 371 -10.88 12.84 40.69
CA ALA A 371 -10.10 13.78 39.88
C ALA A 371 -9.38 13.09 38.71
N GLU A 372 -9.00 11.81 38.88
CA GLU A 372 -8.36 11.01 37.87
C GLU A 372 -9.35 10.64 36.73
N GLU A 373 -10.56 10.20 37.09
CA GLU A 373 -11.63 9.90 36.11
C GLU A 373 -12.06 11.16 35.31
N LEU A 374 -12.09 12.31 35.96
CA LEU A 374 -12.35 13.60 35.27
C LEU A 374 -11.20 13.98 34.32
N ALA A 375 -9.94 13.74 34.70
CA ALA A 375 -8.79 13.98 33.83
C ALA A 375 -8.78 13.03 32.61
N GLU A 376 -9.11 11.76 32.82
CA GLU A 376 -9.28 10.79 31.72
C GLU A 376 -10.42 11.21 30.79
N ALA A 377 -11.55 11.62 31.32
CA ALA A 377 -12.67 12.15 30.53
C ALA A 377 -12.28 13.36 29.67
N ALA A 378 -11.48 14.26 30.22
CA ALA A 378 -10.97 15.44 29.49
C ALA A 378 -10.00 15.04 28.35
N LYS A 379 -9.10 14.07 28.59
CA LYS A 379 -8.22 13.51 27.56
C LYS A 379 -9.01 12.85 26.45
N LEU A 380 -10.01 12.03 26.78
CA LEU A 380 -10.88 11.40 25.80
C LEU A 380 -11.62 12.43 24.95
N ALA A 381 -12.16 13.49 25.58
CA ALA A 381 -12.85 14.55 24.85
C ALA A 381 -11.92 15.29 23.86
N ALA A 382 -10.66 15.55 24.26
CA ALA A 382 -9.65 16.16 23.40
C ALA A 382 -9.28 15.25 22.22
N ALA A 383 -8.99 13.98 22.49
CA ALA A 383 -8.66 12.99 21.47
C ALA A 383 -9.82 12.78 20.48
N LEU A 384 -11.07 12.76 20.98
CA LEU A 384 -12.24 12.62 20.13
C LEU A 384 -12.41 13.82 19.20
N LYS A 385 -12.14 15.03 19.68
CA LYS A 385 -12.20 16.25 18.86
C LYS A 385 -11.18 16.20 17.73
N GLU A 386 -9.95 15.81 18.01
CA GLU A 386 -8.89 15.68 17.02
C GLU A 386 -9.21 14.57 15.99
N ARG A 387 -9.63 13.40 16.46
CA ARG A 387 -10.07 12.29 15.60
C ARG A 387 -11.25 12.67 14.70
N THR A 388 -12.22 13.43 15.20
CA THR A 388 -13.38 13.85 14.40
C THR A 388 -12.95 14.73 13.23
N VAL A 389 -12.03 15.67 13.47
CA VAL A 389 -11.51 16.56 12.43
C VAL A 389 -10.78 15.74 11.34
N SER A 390 -9.93 14.80 11.73
CA SER A 390 -9.21 13.97 10.76
C SER A 390 -10.14 13.01 9.98
N THR A 391 -11.15 12.45 10.64
CA THR A 391 -12.18 11.60 10.00
C THR A 391 -13.01 12.37 8.99
N ASP A 392 -13.46 13.59 9.34
CA ASP A 392 -14.20 14.45 8.43
C ASP A 392 -13.39 14.83 7.19
N LEU A 393 -12.08 15.03 7.35
CA LEU A 393 -11.17 15.29 6.23
C LEU A 393 -11.09 14.06 5.31
N ALA A 394 -10.88 12.88 5.88
CA ALA A 394 -10.82 11.63 5.11
C ALA A 394 -12.12 11.34 4.35
N ILE A 395 -13.27 11.59 4.97
CA ILE A 395 -14.60 11.45 4.32
C ILE A 395 -14.73 12.42 3.14
N ARG A 396 -14.28 13.67 3.30
CA ARG A 396 -14.33 14.66 2.20
C ARG A 396 -13.44 14.26 1.03
N VAL A 397 -12.24 13.76 1.31
CA VAL A 397 -11.30 13.27 0.30
C VAL A 397 -11.91 12.09 -0.46
N GLU A 398 -12.49 11.13 0.23
CA GLU A 398 -13.14 9.96 -0.39
C GLU A 398 -14.38 10.37 -1.21
N ALA A 399 -15.19 11.33 -0.73
CA ALA A 399 -16.34 11.86 -1.47
C ALA A 399 -15.90 12.56 -2.76
N GLU A 400 -14.81 13.32 -2.71
CA GLU A 400 -14.24 13.98 -3.89
C GLU A 400 -13.69 12.96 -4.89
N ARG A 401 -13.00 11.93 -4.40
CA ARG A 401 -12.54 10.79 -5.21
C ARG A 401 -13.68 10.13 -5.96
N ARG A 402 -14.77 9.79 -5.27
CA ARG A 402 -15.96 9.17 -5.87
C ARG A 402 -16.57 10.06 -6.94
N ARG A 403 -16.64 11.37 -6.73
CA ARG A 403 -17.10 12.33 -7.75
C ARG A 403 -16.21 12.30 -8.97
N ARG A 404 -14.88 12.37 -8.81
CA ARG A 404 -13.92 12.32 -9.93
C ARG A 404 -14.01 11.02 -10.71
N ALA A 405 -14.16 9.88 -10.04
CA ALA A 405 -14.34 8.58 -10.68
C ALA A 405 -15.63 8.52 -11.49
N HIS A 406 -16.72 9.14 -11.00
CA HIS A 406 -17.99 9.20 -11.71
C HIS A 406 -17.90 10.10 -12.95
N ASP A 407 -17.26 11.25 -12.85
CA ASP A 407 -17.07 12.17 -13.99
C ASP A 407 -16.22 11.53 -15.10
N LEU A 408 -15.23 10.71 -14.75
CA LEU A 408 -14.42 9.94 -15.71
C LEU A 408 -15.21 8.84 -16.41
N SER A 409 -16.18 8.22 -15.75
CA SER A 409 -17.03 7.18 -16.35
C SER A 409 -18.01 7.76 -17.37
N ILE A 410 -18.45 9.01 -17.19
CA ILE A 410 -19.37 9.71 -18.11
C ILE A 410 -18.65 10.14 -19.39
N THR A 411 -17.34 10.47 -19.31
CA THR A 411 -16.57 10.89 -20.49
C THR A 411 -16.09 9.74 -21.36
N ALA A 412 -16.25 8.50 -20.93
CA ALA A 412 -15.84 7.27 -21.63
C ALA A 412 -16.97 6.65 -22.49
N GLU A 413 -18.02 7.39 -22.89
CA GLU A 413 -19.00 6.89 -23.86
C GLU A 413 -18.31 6.63 -25.20
N PRO A 414 -18.42 5.40 -25.77
CA PRO A 414 -17.82 5.12 -27.07
C PRO A 414 -18.50 5.99 -28.16
N PRO A 415 -17.76 6.42 -29.17
CA PRO A 415 -18.37 7.17 -30.29
C PRO A 415 -19.48 6.33 -30.90
N LYS A 416 -20.64 6.94 -31.06
CA LYS A 416 -21.79 6.31 -31.75
C LYS A 416 -21.37 5.87 -33.14
N PRO A 417 -21.86 4.70 -33.63
CA PRO A 417 -21.50 4.15 -34.90
C PRO A 417 -21.93 5.00 -36.11
#